data_1a56e88336b7597da028f4fcb2ec11c0
#
_entry.id   1a56e88336b7597da028f4fcb2ec11c0
#
_cell.length_a   1.000
_cell.length_b   1.000
_cell.length_c   1.000
_cell.angle_alpha   90.00
_cell.angle_beta   90.00
_cell.angle_gamma   90.00
#
_symmetry.space_group_name_H-M   'P 1'
#
loop_
_entity.id
_entity.type
_entity.pdbx_description
1 polymer ?
#
loop_
_entity_poly.entity_id
_entity_poly.type
_entity_poly.pdbx_seq_one_letter_code
_entity_poly.pdbx_strand_id
1 'polypeptide(L)'
;GDQAQNKFLKLKHFLTSNDRVAIQGSAFIMGLASERQTASVLSTLASALRKISFPEAFWVLGANEIPLDINADENRSVISVINEPKTSKFLSPINATIIHAITKQMMVQKRKPSFLLLDEAPTIKLLNMAQIPATMRSFGVATVYCAQDIVQGIVQYGRDGFKEILANLSTQF
;
A
#
# COMPACT_ATOMS: atom_id res chain seq x y z
N GLY A 1 -2.91 -39.40 11.33
CA GLY A 1 -1.65 -38.63 11.08
C GLY A 1 -1.55 -38.12 9.64
N ASP A 2 -2.06 -38.85 8.64
CA ASP A 2 -1.80 -38.52 7.21
C ASP A 2 -2.66 -37.41 6.61
N GLN A 3 -3.86 -37.18 7.10
CA GLN A 3 -4.74 -36.12 6.54
C GLN A 3 -4.28 -34.70 6.89
N ALA A 4 -3.64 -34.50 8.03
CA ALA A 4 -3.15 -33.21 8.47
C ALA A 4 -1.91 -32.77 7.66
N GLN A 5 -0.99 -33.69 7.41
CA GLN A 5 0.19 -33.41 6.57
C GLN A 5 -0.17 -33.08 5.12
N ASN A 6 -1.27 -33.62 4.62
CA ASN A 6 -1.74 -33.38 3.25
C ASN A 6 -2.41 -32.00 3.09
N LYS A 7 -2.94 -31.41 4.16
CA LYS A 7 -3.73 -30.18 4.11
C LYS A 7 -2.94 -28.96 3.62
N PHE A 8 -1.64 -28.91 3.89
CA PHE A 8 -0.77 -27.78 3.54
C PHE A 8 0.26 -28.10 2.45
N LEU A 9 0.19 -29.27 1.82
CA LEU A 9 1.15 -29.68 0.79
C LEU A 9 1.24 -28.69 -0.38
N LYS A 10 0.10 -28.19 -0.88
CA LYS A 10 0.08 -27.21 -1.97
C LYS A 10 0.76 -25.90 -1.57
N LEU A 11 0.50 -25.43 -0.33
CA LEU A 11 1.13 -24.23 0.19
C LEU A 11 2.63 -24.43 0.40
N LYS A 12 3.03 -25.56 0.97
CA LYS A 12 4.44 -25.92 1.14
C LYS A 12 5.14 -25.99 -0.22
N HIS A 13 4.54 -26.66 -1.21
CA HIS A 13 5.07 -26.74 -2.56
C HIS A 13 5.24 -25.34 -3.18
N PHE A 14 4.24 -24.46 -3.05
CA PHE A 14 4.32 -23.08 -3.52
C PHE A 14 5.47 -22.33 -2.84
N LEU A 15 5.58 -22.41 -1.52
CA LEU A 15 6.62 -21.73 -0.74
C LEU A 15 8.03 -22.27 -1.00
N THR A 16 8.17 -23.48 -1.53
CA THR A 16 9.46 -24.09 -1.88
C THR A 16 9.76 -24.09 -3.38
N SER A 17 8.85 -23.56 -4.21
CA SER A 17 8.98 -23.58 -5.68
C SER A 17 10.07 -22.64 -6.22
N ASN A 18 10.53 -21.66 -5.44
CA ASN A 18 11.55 -20.71 -5.81
C ASN A 18 12.42 -20.37 -4.59
N ASP A 19 13.74 -20.32 -4.76
CA ASP A 19 14.69 -20.07 -3.67
C ASP A 19 14.43 -18.78 -2.91
N ARG A 20 14.05 -17.69 -3.59
CA ARG A 20 13.74 -16.42 -2.94
C ARG A 20 12.50 -16.51 -2.06
N VAL A 21 11.48 -17.23 -2.52
CA VAL A 21 10.25 -17.47 -1.76
C VAL A 21 10.55 -18.40 -0.59
N ALA A 22 11.36 -19.44 -0.79
CA ALA A 22 11.74 -20.40 0.24
C ALA A 22 12.52 -19.75 1.39
N ILE A 23 13.45 -18.84 1.10
CA ILE A 23 14.20 -18.10 2.13
C ILE A 23 13.25 -17.24 2.98
N GLN A 24 12.33 -16.49 2.35
CA GLN A 24 11.37 -15.65 3.07
C GLN A 24 10.31 -16.45 3.80
N GLY A 25 9.90 -17.60 3.24
CA GLY A 25 8.91 -18.50 3.83
C GLY A 25 9.46 -19.49 4.86
N SER A 26 10.78 -19.55 5.06
CA SER A 26 11.45 -20.59 5.87
C SER A 26 10.89 -20.70 7.29
N ALA A 27 10.70 -19.59 7.97
CA ALA A 27 10.16 -19.55 9.33
C ALA A 27 8.72 -20.11 9.39
N PHE A 28 7.90 -19.80 8.38
CA PHE A 28 6.55 -20.33 8.27
C PHE A 28 6.56 -21.83 7.96
N ILE A 29 7.44 -22.29 7.05
CA ILE A 29 7.61 -23.69 6.68
C ILE A 29 7.98 -24.53 7.91
N MET A 30 8.89 -24.03 8.76
CA MET A 30 9.26 -24.69 10.02
C MET A 30 8.09 -24.76 11.00
N GLY A 31 7.23 -23.74 11.01
CA GLY A 31 6.03 -23.70 11.87
C GLY A 31 4.88 -24.61 11.42
N LEU A 32 4.92 -25.15 10.19
CA LEU A 32 3.86 -26.02 9.65
C LEU A 32 3.63 -27.31 10.46
N ALA A 33 4.59 -27.70 11.30
CA ALA A 33 4.45 -28.86 12.21
C ALA A 33 3.36 -28.64 13.27
N SER A 34 3.01 -27.39 13.60
CA SER A 34 1.96 -27.04 14.55
C SER A 34 0.68 -26.63 13.81
N GLU A 35 -0.27 -27.55 13.65
CA GLU A 35 -1.55 -27.30 12.96
C GLU A 35 -2.30 -26.10 13.53
N ARG A 36 -2.35 -25.95 14.85
CA ARG A 36 -3.08 -24.89 15.53
C ARG A 36 -2.47 -23.51 15.24
N GLN A 37 -1.14 -23.42 15.26
CA GLN A 37 -0.46 -22.16 14.93
C GLN A 37 -0.60 -21.83 13.46
N THR A 38 -0.43 -22.81 12.59
CA THR A 38 -0.59 -22.66 11.13
C THR A 38 -2.00 -22.20 10.78
N ALA A 39 -3.03 -22.78 11.36
CA ALA A 39 -4.42 -22.38 11.15
C ALA A 39 -4.68 -20.95 11.60
N SER A 40 -4.11 -20.52 12.73
CA SER A 40 -4.23 -19.15 13.24
C SER A 40 -3.57 -18.14 12.30
N VAL A 41 -2.34 -18.41 11.85
CA VAL A 41 -1.62 -17.56 10.88
C VAL A 41 -2.37 -17.46 9.56
N LEU A 42 -2.86 -18.58 9.02
CA LEU A 42 -3.64 -18.59 7.78
C LEU A 42 -4.96 -17.86 7.91
N SER A 43 -5.64 -17.96 9.06
CA SER A 43 -6.87 -17.22 9.32
C SER A 43 -6.62 -15.71 9.34
N THR A 44 -5.54 -15.28 10.00
CA THR A 44 -5.14 -13.87 10.03
C THR A 44 -4.80 -13.35 8.63
N LEU A 45 -4.00 -14.11 7.88
CA LEU A 45 -3.64 -13.78 6.51
C LEU A 45 -4.88 -13.70 5.60
N ALA A 46 -5.75 -14.70 5.68
CA ALA A 46 -7.00 -14.73 4.90
C ALA A 46 -7.89 -13.51 5.22
N SER A 47 -7.99 -13.11 6.49
CA SER A 47 -8.72 -11.93 6.91
C SER A 47 -8.12 -10.63 6.35
N ALA A 48 -6.80 -10.53 6.32
CA ALA A 48 -6.10 -9.38 5.74
C ALA A 48 -6.29 -9.32 4.22
N LEU A 49 -6.10 -10.44 3.52
CA LEU A 49 -6.22 -10.54 2.07
C LEU A 49 -7.66 -10.38 1.57
N ARG A 50 -8.67 -10.78 2.36
CA ARG A 50 -10.08 -10.68 1.97
C ARG A 50 -10.49 -9.27 1.55
N LYS A 51 -9.85 -8.24 2.12
CA LYS A 51 -10.14 -6.84 1.80
C LYS A 51 -9.71 -6.43 0.39
N ILE A 52 -8.79 -7.16 -0.24
CA ILE A 52 -8.26 -6.88 -1.57
C ILE A 52 -8.46 -8.05 -2.55
N SER A 53 -9.02 -9.19 -2.09
CA SER A 53 -9.21 -10.39 -2.90
C SER A 53 -10.62 -10.43 -3.51
N PHE A 54 -10.89 -9.53 -4.45
CA PHE A 54 -12.11 -9.53 -5.25
C PHE A 54 -11.77 -9.35 -6.74
N PRO A 55 -12.63 -9.80 -7.67
CA PRO A 55 -12.31 -9.90 -9.10
C PRO A 55 -11.81 -8.58 -9.70
N GLU A 56 -12.43 -7.46 -9.38
CA GLU A 56 -12.08 -6.14 -9.90
C GLU A 56 -10.68 -5.71 -9.46
N ALA A 57 -10.27 -6.03 -8.22
CA ALA A 57 -8.93 -5.77 -7.73
C ALA A 57 -7.88 -6.58 -8.50
N PHE A 58 -8.15 -7.85 -8.75
CA PHE A 58 -7.25 -8.69 -9.54
C PHE A 58 -7.13 -8.19 -10.98
N TRP A 59 -8.25 -7.73 -11.56
CA TRP A 59 -8.26 -7.20 -12.91
C TRP A 59 -7.42 -5.92 -13.03
N VAL A 60 -7.61 -4.98 -12.11
CA VAL A 60 -6.87 -3.68 -12.12
C VAL A 60 -5.39 -3.87 -11.75
N LEU A 61 -5.08 -4.70 -10.75
CA LEU A 61 -3.70 -4.88 -10.28
C LEU A 61 -2.93 -5.97 -11.04
N GLY A 62 -3.61 -6.77 -11.87
CA GLY A 62 -3.03 -7.87 -12.63
C GLY A 62 -2.38 -7.48 -13.95
N ALA A 63 -2.55 -6.24 -14.40
CA ALA A 63 -1.97 -5.71 -15.62
C ALA A 63 -1.07 -4.49 -15.35
N ASN A 64 -0.10 -4.23 -16.20
CA ASN A 64 0.79 -3.08 -16.15
C ASN A 64 0.66 -2.28 -17.45
N GLU A 65 -0.48 -1.60 -17.61
CA GLU A 65 -0.82 -0.86 -18.84
C GLU A 65 -0.54 0.63 -18.72
N ILE A 66 -0.37 1.15 -17.51
CA ILE A 66 -0.16 2.58 -17.24
C ILE A 66 1.23 2.77 -16.63
N PRO A 67 2.09 3.60 -17.25
CA PRO A 67 3.36 3.98 -16.66
C PRO A 67 3.13 4.69 -15.31
N LEU A 68 3.76 4.25 -14.24
CA LEU A 68 3.62 4.86 -12.92
C LEU A 68 4.72 5.91 -12.63
N ASP A 69 5.74 5.98 -13.46
CA ASP A 69 6.82 6.97 -13.39
C ASP A 69 6.44 8.28 -14.11
N ILE A 70 5.30 8.83 -13.75
CA ILE A 70 4.59 9.93 -14.40
C ILE A 70 5.38 11.25 -14.51
N ASN A 71 6.49 11.39 -13.80
CA ASN A 71 7.39 12.53 -13.88
C ASN A 71 8.65 12.28 -14.75
N ALA A 72 8.73 11.14 -15.40
CA ALA A 72 9.73 10.89 -16.43
C ALA A 72 9.44 11.71 -17.69
N ASP A 73 10.47 12.07 -18.46
CA ASP A 73 10.28 12.92 -19.66
C ASP A 73 9.38 12.25 -20.70
N GLU A 74 9.51 10.95 -20.86
CA GLU A 74 8.75 10.13 -21.80
C GLU A 74 7.31 9.80 -21.34
N ASN A 75 7.04 9.87 -20.03
CA ASN A 75 5.77 9.41 -19.44
C ASN A 75 4.99 10.53 -18.74
N ARG A 76 5.22 11.79 -19.11
CA ARG A 76 4.50 12.93 -18.49
C ARG A 76 3.01 12.75 -18.56
N SER A 77 2.40 12.57 -17.41
CA SER A 77 0.96 12.34 -17.31
C SER A 77 0.40 12.81 -15.97
N VAL A 78 -0.91 12.83 -15.89
CA VAL A 78 -1.65 13.04 -14.65
C VAL A 78 -2.45 11.77 -14.40
N ILE A 79 -2.25 11.16 -13.21
CA ILE A 79 -3.05 10.04 -12.79
C ILE A 79 -4.01 10.52 -11.70
N SER A 80 -5.29 10.31 -11.90
CA SER A 80 -6.34 10.58 -10.91
C SER A 80 -6.81 9.27 -10.29
N VAL A 81 -6.68 9.15 -8.97
CA VAL A 81 -7.15 8.00 -8.20
C VAL A 81 -8.39 8.43 -7.42
N ILE A 82 -9.56 7.94 -7.84
CA ILE A 82 -10.84 8.36 -7.27
C ILE A 82 -11.20 7.46 -6.08
N ASN A 83 -11.54 8.09 -4.96
CA ASN A 83 -12.02 7.41 -3.75
C ASN A 83 -13.50 7.77 -3.50
N GLU A 84 -14.40 7.08 -4.17
CA GLU A 84 -15.83 7.33 -4.05
C GLU A 84 -16.36 6.88 -2.66
N PRO A 85 -17.14 7.72 -1.93
CA PRO A 85 -17.63 7.40 -0.59
C PRO A 85 -18.41 6.08 -0.49
N LYS A 86 -19.17 5.72 -1.52
CA LYS A 86 -19.97 4.48 -1.55
C LYS A 86 -19.12 3.22 -1.55
N THR A 87 -17.95 3.27 -2.18
CA THR A 87 -17.06 2.13 -2.38
C THR A 87 -15.75 2.23 -1.58
N SER A 88 -15.51 3.35 -0.89
CA SER A 88 -14.27 3.66 -0.19
C SER A 88 -13.83 2.57 0.80
N LYS A 89 -14.77 1.94 1.52
CA LYS A 89 -14.44 0.86 2.47
C LYS A 89 -13.72 -0.32 1.83
N PHE A 90 -13.98 -0.58 0.55
CA PHE A 90 -13.38 -1.68 -0.21
C PHE A 90 -12.19 -1.20 -1.05
N LEU A 91 -12.30 -0.02 -1.67
CA LEU A 91 -11.30 0.48 -2.61
C LEU A 91 -10.15 1.23 -1.94
N SER A 92 -10.34 1.83 -0.75
CA SER A 92 -9.27 2.59 -0.09
C SER A 92 -7.95 1.83 0.07
N PRO A 93 -7.89 0.53 0.44
CA PRO A 93 -6.63 -0.20 0.51
C PRO A 93 -5.94 -0.36 -0.84
N ILE A 94 -6.73 -0.53 -1.92
CA ILE A 94 -6.22 -0.65 -3.28
C ILE A 94 -5.71 0.70 -3.75
N ASN A 95 -6.49 1.76 -3.58
CA ASN A 95 -6.10 3.12 -3.90
C ASN A 95 -4.82 3.53 -3.16
N ALA A 96 -4.70 3.20 -1.87
CA ALA A 96 -3.49 3.43 -1.09
C ALA A 96 -2.28 2.68 -1.67
N THR A 97 -2.46 1.45 -2.14
CA THR A 97 -1.41 0.66 -2.77
C THR A 97 -0.96 1.28 -4.10
N ILE A 98 -1.91 1.71 -4.93
CA ILE A 98 -1.63 2.39 -6.21
C ILE A 98 -0.88 3.69 -5.96
N ILE A 99 -1.36 4.54 -5.05
CA ILE A 99 -0.70 5.80 -4.68
C ILE A 99 0.72 5.53 -4.18
N HIS A 100 0.91 4.50 -3.34
CA HIS A 100 2.23 4.12 -2.85
C HIS A 100 3.16 3.67 -3.98
N ALA A 101 2.67 2.89 -4.94
CA ALA A 101 3.45 2.47 -6.10
C ALA A 101 3.86 3.66 -6.97
N ILE A 102 2.94 4.58 -7.26
CA ILE A 102 3.20 5.82 -8.03
C ILE A 102 4.25 6.67 -7.30
N THR A 103 4.06 6.95 -6.02
CA THR A 103 4.99 7.79 -5.25
C THR A 103 6.40 7.21 -5.22
N LYS A 104 6.53 5.89 -5.13
CA LYS A 104 7.85 5.22 -5.25
C LYS A 104 8.50 5.40 -6.61
N GLN A 105 7.73 5.31 -7.69
CA GLN A 105 8.25 5.50 -9.05
C GLN A 105 8.61 6.97 -9.35
N MET A 106 7.96 7.92 -8.67
CA MET A 106 8.28 9.35 -8.80
C MET A 106 9.58 9.75 -8.08
N MET A 107 10.03 8.99 -7.07
CA MET A 107 11.23 9.28 -6.28
C MET A 107 12.51 8.88 -7.01
N VAL A 108 12.79 9.53 -8.14
CA VAL A 108 14.02 9.37 -8.92
C VAL A 108 14.65 10.75 -9.14
N GLN A 109 15.95 10.87 -8.98
CA GLN A 109 16.68 12.12 -9.16
C GLN A 109 16.66 12.61 -10.60
N LYS A 110 16.73 13.94 -10.77
CA LYS A 110 16.79 14.61 -12.09
C LYS A 110 15.53 14.44 -12.96
N ARG A 111 14.41 14.05 -12.37
CA ARG A 111 13.11 14.05 -13.05
C ARG A 111 12.44 15.42 -12.98
N LYS A 112 11.35 15.60 -13.72
CA LYS A 112 10.61 16.86 -13.77
C LYS A 112 9.93 17.17 -12.44
N PRO A 113 9.90 18.44 -12.03
CA PRO A 113 9.08 18.87 -10.89
C PRO A 113 7.63 18.42 -11.09
N SER A 114 7.04 17.89 -10.03
CA SER A 114 5.71 17.27 -10.07
C SER A 114 4.99 17.46 -8.75
N PHE A 115 3.73 17.01 -8.68
CA PHE A 115 2.87 17.18 -7.52
C PHE A 115 2.23 15.86 -7.12
N LEU A 116 2.08 15.67 -5.82
CA LEU A 116 1.15 14.74 -5.21
C LEU A 116 0.05 15.58 -4.55
N LEU A 117 -1.12 15.61 -5.18
CA LEU A 117 -2.30 16.30 -4.64
C LEU A 117 -3.23 15.28 -3.97
N LEU A 118 -3.43 15.43 -2.68
CA LEU A 118 -4.30 14.59 -1.86
C LEU A 118 -5.49 15.44 -1.41
N ASP A 119 -6.59 15.35 -2.14
CA ASP A 119 -7.84 15.97 -1.77
C ASP A 119 -8.60 15.06 -0.80
N GLU A 120 -9.21 15.63 0.23
CA GLU A 120 -9.81 14.88 1.34
C GLU A 120 -8.89 13.76 1.87
N ALA A 121 -7.61 14.09 2.02
CA ALA A 121 -6.53 13.15 2.33
C ALA A 121 -6.81 12.19 3.51
N PRO A 122 -7.50 12.60 4.61
CA PRO A 122 -7.82 11.68 5.71
C PRO A 122 -8.77 10.54 5.35
N THR A 123 -9.37 10.53 4.17
CA THR A 123 -10.28 9.45 3.74
C THR A 123 -9.53 8.18 3.33
N ILE A 124 -8.26 8.30 2.99
CA ILE A 124 -7.37 7.15 2.65
C ILE A 124 -6.17 7.14 3.60
N LYS A 125 -5.94 6.02 4.28
CA LYS A 125 -4.75 5.84 5.10
C LYS A 125 -3.55 5.47 4.23
N LEU A 126 -2.65 6.42 3.97
CA LEU A 126 -1.42 6.17 3.25
C LEU A 126 -0.32 5.69 4.20
N LEU A 127 0.42 4.67 3.77
CA LEU A 127 1.58 4.18 4.51
C LEU A 127 2.69 5.24 4.52
N ASN A 128 3.29 5.47 5.68
CA ASN A 128 4.37 6.44 5.87
C ASN A 128 4.03 7.87 5.43
N MET A 129 2.75 8.28 5.55
CA MET A 129 2.31 9.61 5.12
C MET A 129 3.13 10.75 5.75
N ALA A 130 3.56 10.61 7.00
CA ALA A 130 4.40 11.61 7.66
C ALA A 130 5.73 11.84 6.92
N GLN A 131 6.32 10.81 6.34
CA GLN A 131 7.62 10.88 5.67
C GLN A 131 7.50 11.27 4.19
N ILE A 132 6.35 11.04 3.56
CA ILE A 132 6.14 11.32 2.12
C ILE A 132 6.51 12.76 1.76
N PRO A 133 6.00 13.84 2.41
CA PRO A 133 6.31 15.20 2.02
C PRO A 133 7.81 15.52 2.11
N ALA A 134 8.45 15.10 3.21
CA ALA A 134 9.86 15.35 3.44
C ALA A 134 10.74 14.63 2.42
N THR A 135 10.43 13.36 2.14
CA THR A 135 11.21 12.54 1.20
C THR A 135 11.01 13.00 -0.25
N MET A 136 9.76 13.19 -0.68
CA MET A 136 9.43 13.54 -2.06
C MET A 136 9.97 14.92 -2.47
N ARG A 137 10.08 15.85 -1.52
CA ARG A 137 10.67 17.17 -1.77
C ARG A 137 12.09 17.08 -2.31
N SER A 138 12.92 16.15 -1.83
CA SER A 138 14.29 15.95 -2.31
C SER A 138 14.37 15.46 -3.75
N PHE A 139 13.26 14.94 -4.29
CA PHE A 139 13.11 14.51 -5.68
C PHE A 139 12.34 15.51 -6.55
N GLY A 140 12.10 16.73 -6.04
CA GLY A 140 11.36 17.76 -6.78
C GLY A 140 9.86 17.52 -6.86
N VAL A 141 9.29 16.73 -5.97
CA VAL A 141 7.85 16.46 -5.91
C VAL A 141 7.24 17.20 -4.72
N ALA A 142 6.33 18.13 -5.00
CA ALA A 142 5.59 18.85 -3.97
C ALA A 142 4.37 18.03 -3.52
N THR A 143 4.12 18.00 -2.21
CA THR A 143 2.93 17.36 -1.64
C THR A 143 1.94 18.41 -1.20
N VAL A 144 0.70 18.31 -1.69
CA VAL A 144 -0.44 19.12 -1.26
C VAL A 144 -1.42 18.21 -0.52
N TYR A 145 -1.68 18.50 0.73
CA TYR A 145 -2.54 17.72 1.62
C TYR A 145 -3.75 18.57 2.02
N CYS A 146 -4.92 18.25 1.47
CA CYS A 146 -6.17 18.91 1.80
C CYS A 146 -6.99 18.09 2.79
N ALA A 147 -7.49 18.72 3.81
CA ALA A 147 -8.39 18.15 4.80
C ALA A 147 -9.44 19.18 5.21
N GLN A 148 -10.68 18.75 5.39
CA GLN A 148 -11.75 19.62 5.86
C GLN A 148 -11.61 19.93 7.36
N ASP A 149 -11.10 18.97 8.14
CA ASP A 149 -10.96 19.06 9.58
C ASP A 149 -9.72 18.31 10.06
N ILE A 150 -9.02 18.93 11.02
CA ILE A 150 -7.90 18.34 11.75
C ILE A 150 -8.31 17.04 12.47
N VAL A 151 -9.54 16.97 12.98
CA VAL A 151 -10.05 15.80 13.71
C VAL A 151 -10.04 14.56 12.83
N GLN A 152 -10.36 14.66 11.56
CA GLN A 152 -10.31 13.52 10.62
C GLN A 152 -8.89 12.94 10.49
N GLY A 153 -7.89 13.80 10.41
CA GLY A 153 -6.49 13.38 10.39
C GLY A 153 -6.06 12.71 11.69
N ILE A 154 -6.49 13.24 12.84
CA ILE A 154 -6.22 12.63 14.15
C ILE A 154 -6.87 11.26 14.28
N VAL A 155 -8.10 11.09 13.82
CA VAL A 155 -8.80 9.78 13.80
C VAL A 155 -8.06 8.77 12.94
N GLN A 156 -7.53 9.18 11.79
CA GLN A 156 -6.87 8.30 10.82
C GLN A 156 -5.46 7.89 11.23
N TYR A 157 -4.66 8.83 11.76
CA TYR A 157 -3.22 8.64 12.03
C TYR A 157 -2.85 8.68 13.52
N GLY A 158 -3.81 8.98 14.39
CA GLY A 158 -3.54 9.31 15.79
C GLY A 158 -3.03 10.74 15.95
N ARG A 159 -3.10 11.29 17.18
CA ARG A 159 -2.70 12.66 17.47
C ARG A 159 -1.25 12.95 17.10
N ASP A 160 -0.34 12.10 17.52
CA ASP A 160 1.09 12.31 17.31
C ASP A 160 1.48 12.07 15.84
N GLY A 161 0.94 11.01 15.21
CA GLY A 161 1.18 10.74 13.79
C GLY A 161 0.65 11.85 12.88
N PHE A 162 -0.52 12.43 13.18
CA PHE A 162 -1.04 13.54 12.39
C PHE A 162 -0.24 14.83 12.62
N LYS A 163 0.20 15.09 13.85
CA LYS A 163 1.11 16.21 14.16
C LYS A 163 2.44 16.09 13.37
N GLU A 164 2.98 14.89 13.25
CA GLU A 164 4.18 14.63 12.44
C GLU A 164 3.94 14.91 10.96
N ILE A 165 2.77 14.52 10.41
CA ILE A 165 2.38 14.86 9.03
C ILE A 165 2.38 16.37 8.83
N LEU A 166 1.69 17.13 9.71
CA LEU A 166 1.61 18.58 9.62
C LEU A 166 2.97 19.27 9.74
N ALA A 167 3.86 18.75 10.58
CA ALA A 167 5.21 19.29 10.75
C ALA A 167 6.07 19.18 9.49
N ASN A 168 5.79 18.19 8.64
CA ASN A 168 6.49 17.98 7.36
C ASN A 168 5.87 18.75 6.18
N LEU A 169 4.72 19.39 6.38
CA LEU A 169 4.09 20.30 5.43
C LEU A 169 4.52 21.74 5.76
N SER A 170 5.29 22.36 4.87
CA SER A 170 5.97 23.64 5.13
C SER A 170 5.04 24.85 5.17
N THR A 171 3.85 24.74 4.57
CA THR A 171 2.87 25.84 4.51
C THR A 171 1.49 25.31 4.86
N GLN A 172 0.79 26.01 5.73
CA GLN A 172 -0.56 25.67 6.19
C GLN A 172 -1.46 26.89 6.02
N PHE A 173 -2.69 26.68 5.55
CA PHE A 173 -3.72 27.71 5.33
C PHE A 173 -4.95 27.41 6.17
#